data_daa85b4086ff77710029ab2c3b984910
#
_entry.id   daa85b4086ff77710029ab2c3b984910
#
_cell.length_a   1.000
_cell.length_b   1.000
_cell.length_c   1.000
_cell.angle_alpha   90.00
_cell.angle_beta   90.00
_cell.angle_gamma   90.00
#
_symmetry.space_group_name_H-M   'P 1'
#
loop_
_entity.id
_entity.type
_entity.pdbx_description
1 polymer ?
#
loop_
_entity_poly.entity_id
_entity_poly.type
_entity_poly.pdbx_seq_one_letter_code
_entity_poly.pdbx_strand_id
1 'polypeptide(L)'
;GILQTADKAMDEQLKILDTIKTKATQAAQDGQSLKTRTMLQADINRLMEELDNIANTTSFNGKQLLSGNFINQEFQIGASSNQTIKATIGATQSSKIGLTRFETGGRISSSGEVQFTLKNYNGIDDFKFQKVVISTSVGTGLGALAEEINKSADKTGVRATFTVETRGMAAVRAGTTSNDFAINGVTIGQVDYKDGDGNGALVAAINSVKDTTGVEASIDANGQLLLTSREGRGIKIDGDIGGGAFINTNMKENYGRLSLVKNDGKDILVSGTGLSFAGFGANSFISQASVSLRESKGQIDANIADAMGFGSVNKGVVIGGFSSVSAYMSSAGSGFSAGSGYSIGSSKGYSAILTANATFISTASAASRVYNVSSGSGFSVGSNLSQFATMKTSVLGVKDETAGVTTLKGAMAVMDIAETA
;
A
#
# COMPACT_ATOMS: atom_id res chain seq x y z
N GLY A 1 -29.53 32.80 6.71
CA GLY A 1 -28.65 33.07 7.82
C GLY A 1 -27.42 32.14 7.88
N ILE A 2 -26.91 31.86 9.06
CA ILE A 2 -25.68 31.08 9.29
C ILE A 2 -25.70 29.72 8.59
N LEU A 3 -26.77 28.95 8.72
CA LEU A 3 -26.88 27.64 8.10
C LEU A 3 -26.91 27.70 6.58
N GLN A 4 -27.51 28.72 6.01
CA GLN A 4 -27.52 28.93 4.55
C GLN A 4 -26.12 29.29 4.02
N THR A 5 -25.36 30.07 4.76
CA THR A 5 -23.96 30.37 4.41
C THR A 5 -23.09 29.11 4.46
N ALA A 6 -23.23 28.32 5.52
CA ALA A 6 -22.52 27.04 5.63
C ALA A 6 -22.91 26.04 4.55
N ASP A 7 -24.21 25.92 4.26
CA ASP A 7 -24.74 25.02 3.25
C ASP A 7 -24.20 25.37 1.85
N LYS A 8 -24.22 26.66 1.50
CA LYS A 8 -23.67 27.13 0.23
C LYS A 8 -22.18 26.86 0.09
N ALA A 9 -21.41 27.09 1.18
CA ALA A 9 -19.99 26.80 1.17
C ALA A 9 -19.71 25.28 1.05
N MET A 10 -20.49 24.46 1.73
CA MET A 10 -20.37 22.99 1.60
C MET A 10 -20.76 22.51 0.21
N ASP A 11 -21.74 23.13 -0.46
CA ASP A 11 -22.06 22.83 -1.86
C ASP A 11 -20.87 23.09 -2.80
N GLU A 12 -20.15 24.17 -2.59
CA GLU A 12 -18.93 24.45 -3.35
C GLU A 12 -17.85 23.40 -3.08
N GLN A 13 -17.69 23.00 -1.82
CA GLN A 13 -16.77 21.93 -1.45
C GLN A 13 -17.15 20.57 -2.08
N LEU A 14 -18.44 20.23 -2.15
CA LEU A 14 -18.92 19.03 -2.84
C LEU A 14 -18.57 19.04 -4.32
N LYS A 15 -18.69 20.16 -4.99
CA LYS A 15 -18.27 20.30 -6.40
C LYS A 15 -16.77 20.09 -6.56
N ILE A 16 -15.98 20.59 -5.64
CA ILE A 16 -14.52 20.38 -5.62
C ILE A 16 -14.22 18.88 -5.43
N LEU A 17 -14.87 18.21 -4.49
CA LEU A 17 -14.72 16.78 -4.25
C LEU A 17 -15.10 15.93 -5.47
N ASP A 18 -16.20 16.26 -6.14
CA ASP A 18 -16.60 15.60 -7.39
C ASP A 18 -15.55 15.78 -8.48
N THR A 19 -14.96 16.95 -8.57
CA THR A 19 -13.88 17.23 -9.53
C THR A 19 -12.62 16.43 -9.18
N ILE A 20 -12.25 16.34 -7.91
CA ILE A 20 -11.12 15.53 -7.44
C ILE A 20 -11.35 14.05 -7.81
N LYS A 21 -12.53 13.53 -7.55
CA LYS A 21 -12.92 12.16 -7.89
C LYS A 21 -12.84 11.92 -9.40
N THR A 22 -13.33 12.84 -10.21
CA THR A 22 -13.26 12.76 -11.67
C THR A 22 -11.82 12.74 -12.17
N LYS A 23 -10.96 13.58 -11.64
CA LYS A 23 -9.53 13.62 -12.01
C LYS A 23 -8.80 12.36 -11.55
N ALA A 24 -9.11 11.83 -10.39
CA ALA A 24 -8.56 10.56 -9.92
C ALA A 24 -9.02 9.39 -10.80
N THR A 25 -10.29 9.37 -11.19
CA THR A 25 -10.84 8.38 -12.13
C THR A 25 -10.13 8.46 -13.48
N GLN A 26 -9.89 9.66 -13.98
CA GLN A 26 -9.16 9.87 -15.23
C GLN A 26 -7.71 9.36 -15.12
N ALA A 27 -7.05 9.60 -14.00
CA ALA A 27 -5.70 9.09 -13.74
C ALA A 27 -5.64 7.57 -13.61
N ALA A 28 -6.74 6.93 -13.20
CA ALA A 28 -6.86 5.48 -13.08
C ALA A 28 -7.11 4.76 -14.41
N GLN A 29 -7.40 5.48 -15.48
CA GLN A 29 -7.62 4.88 -16.79
C GLN A 29 -6.35 4.30 -17.37
N ASP A 30 -6.49 3.18 -18.07
CA ASP A 30 -5.39 2.56 -18.79
C ASP A 30 -4.84 3.48 -19.88
N GLY A 31 -3.53 3.42 -20.10
CA GLY A 31 -2.87 4.20 -21.14
C GLY A 31 -2.50 5.64 -20.73
N GLN A 32 -2.82 6.08 -19.52
CA GLN A 32 -2.37 7.38 -19.02
C GLN A 32 -0.87 7.40 -18.77
N SER A 33 -0.19 8.39 -19.35
CA SER A 33 1.24 8.57 -19.12
C SER A 33 1.53 9.10 -17.72
N LEU A 34 2.75 8.89 -17.23
CA LEU A 34 3.19 9.49 -15.96
C LEU A 34 3.08 11.02 -16.00
N LYS A 35 3.39 11.64 -17.14
CA LYS A 35 3.28 13.10 -17.31
C LYS A 35 1.84 13.56 -17.14
N THR A 36 0.88 12.88 -17.75
CA THR A 36 -0.55 13.20 -17.62
C THR A 36 -1.02 13.04 -16.17
N ARG A 37 -0.64 11.94 -15.52
CA ARG A 37 -0.97 11.69 -14.12
C ARG A 37 -0.37 12.75 -13.19
N THR A 38 0.86 13.20 -13.44
CA THR A 38 1.50 14.28 -12.67
C THR A 38 0.75 15.59 -12.81
N MET A 39 0.25 15.91 -14.02
CA MET A 39 -0.57 17.10 -14.25
C MET A 39 -1.90 17.00 -13.50
N LEU A 40 -2.55 15.84 -13.50
CA LEU A 40 -3.77 15.59 -12.75
C LEU A 40 -3.53 15.72 -11.24
N GLN A 41 -2.39 15.27 -10.74
CA GLN A 41 -2.02 15.43 -9.34
C GLN A 41 -1.85 16.90 -8.96
N ALA A 42 -1.24 17.70 -9.82
CA ALA A 42 -1.11 19.15 -9.59
C ALA A 42 -2.49 19.84 -9.53
N ASP A 43 -3.42 19.43 -10.39
CA ASP A 43 -4.80 19.92 -10.35
C ASP A 43 -5.52 19.53 -9.06
N ILE A 44 -5.35 18.31 -8.61
CA ILE A 44 -5.92 17.83 -7.34
C ILE A 44 -5.36 18.62 -6.16
N ASN A 45 -4.07 18.90 -6.14
CA ASN A 45 -3.45 19.70 -5.09
C ASN A 45 -4.06 21.11 -5.01
N ARG A 46 -4.26 21.74 -6.16
CA ARG A 46 -4.90 23.05 -6.23
C ARG A 46 -6.36 23.02 -5.75
N LEU A 47 -7.11 22.01 -6.16
CA LEU A 47 -8.50 21.83 -5.71
C LEU A 47 -8.58 21.62 -4.20
N MET A 48 -7.65 20.91 -3.61
CA MET A 48 -7.59 20.72 -2.16
C MET A 48 -7.27 22.01 -1.42
N GLU A 49 -6.40 22.83 -1.97
CA GLU A 49 -6.13 24.19 -1.42
C GLU A 49 -7.38 25.04 -1.46
N GLU A 50 -8.15 25.02 -2.55
CA GLU A 50 -9.43 25.72 -2.66
C GLU A 50 -10.43 25.22 -1.62
N LEU A 51 -10.52 23.89 -1.44
CA LEU A 51 -11.39 23.29 -0.43
C LEU A 51 -11.02 23.73 0.98
N ASP A 52 -9.73 23.73 1.32
CA ASP A 52 -9.24 24.19 2.62
C ASP A 52 -9.45 25.69 2.83
N ASN A 53 -9.30 26.49 1.78
CA ASN A 53 -9.62 27.91 1.84
C ASN A 53 -11.09 28.14 2.18
N ILE A 54 -12.00 27.43 1.54
CA ILE A 54 -13.43 27.51 1.85
C ILE A 54 -13.68 27.12 3.31
N ALA A 55 -13.07 26.03 3.78
CA ALA A 55 -13.23 25.57 5.14
C ALA A 55 -12.73 26.57 6.20
N ASN A 56 -11.63 27.25 5.92
CA ASN A 56 -10.99 28.17 6.86
C ASN A 56 -11.52 29.60 6.79
N THR A 57 -12.08 30.01 5.66
CA THR A 57 -12.51 31.41 5.43
C THR A 57 -14.02 31.60 5.52
N THR A 58 -14.81 30.55 5.40
CA THR A 58 -16.27 30.68 5.53
C THR A 58 -16.64 31.10 6.94
N SER A 59 -17.22 32.26 7.04
CA SER A 59 -17.62 32.85 8.31
C SER A 59 -18.93 33.61 8.20
N PHE A 60 -19.59 33.77 9.30
CA PHE A 60 -20.78 34.64 9.46
C PHE A 60 -20.64 35.42 10.77
N ASN A 61 -20.70 36.76 10.65
CA ASN A 61 -20.52 37.68 11.78
C ASN A 61 -19.23 37.40 12.59
N GLY A 62 -18.13 37.11 11.90
CA GLY A 62 -16.83 36.82 12.52
C GLY A 62 -16.65 35.44 13.12
N LYS A 63 -17.68 34.57 13.04
CA LYS A 63 -17.56 33.18 13.47
C LYS A 63 -17.28 32.28 12.28
N GLN A 64 -16.21 31.52 12.38
CA GLN A 64 -15.90 30.49 11.39
C GLN A 64 -16.88 29.32 11.51
N LEU A 65 -17.44 28.90 10.38
CA LEU A 65 -18.50 27.89 10.34
C LEU A 65 -18.00 26.48 10.07
N LEU A 66 -16.93 26.34 9.30
CA LEU A 66 -16.47 25.03 8.77
C LEU A 66 -15.09 24.61 9.31
N SER A 67 -14.56 25.34 10.29
CA SER A 67 -13.24 25.03 10.88
C SER A 67 -13.29 24.05 12.06
N GLY A 68 -14.49 23.59 12.45
CA GLY A 68 -14.69 22.74 13.62
C GLY A 68 -14.92 23.49 14.93
N ASN A 69 -14.92 24.84 14.89
CA ASN A 69 -15.14 25.67 16.09
C ASN A 69 -16.61 26.01 16.33
N PHE A 70 -17.48 25.64 15.40
CA PHE A 70 -18.92 25.90 15.51
C PHE A 70 -19.61 24.75 16.22
N ILE A 71 -19.46 24.69 17.55
CA ILE A 71 -19.94 23.59 18.39
C ILE A 71 -20.95 24.11 19.40
N ASN A 72 -22.09 23.42 19.53
CA ASN A 72 -23.13 23.72 20.51
C ASN A 72 -23.53 25.21 20.55
N GLN A 73 -23.60 25.86 19.41
CA GLN A 73 -24.03 27.23 19.32
C GLN A 73 -25.54 27.32 19.55
N GLU A 74 -25.96 28.18 20.46
CA GLU A 74 -27.36 28.35 20.81
C GLU A 74 -28.03 29.44 19.97
N PHE A 75 -29.18 29.11 19.44
CA PHE A 75 -30.03 30.03 18.67
C PHE A 75 -31.36 30.19 19.40
N GLN A 76 -31.75 31.44 19.66
CA GLN A 76 -33.07 31.75 20.18
C GLN A 76 -34.13 31.46 19.11
N ILE A 77 -35.07 30.58 19.37
CA ILE A 77 -36.12 30.16 18.44
C ILE A 77 -37.50 30.65 18.81
N GLY A 78 -37.69 31.19 20.00
CA GLY A 78 -38.99 31.70 20.47
C GLY A 78 -38.85 33.03 21.17
N ALA A 79 -40.01 33.66 21.44
CA ALA A 79 -40.09 34.97 22.11
C ALA A 79 -39.83 34.85 23.63
N SER A 80 -39.90 33.66 24.19
CA SER A 80 -39.70 33.44 25.61
C SER A 80 -38.25 33.12 25.93
N SER A 81 -37.77 33.52 27.12
CA SER A 81 -36.41 33.20 27.58
C SER A 81 -36.17 31.70 27.61
N ASN A 82 -34.96 31.28 27.27
CA ASN A 82 -34.49 29.88 27.22
C ASN A 82 -35.14 28.98 26.16
N GLN A 83 -35.80 29.53 25.16
CA GLN A 83 -36.20 28.77 23.99
C GLN A 83 -35.07 28.77 22.92
N THR A 84 -34.09 27.96 23.17
CA THR A 84 -32.91 27.85 22.30
C THR A 84 -32.79 26.49 21.65
N ILE A 85 -32.24 26.45 20.43
CA ILE A 85 -31.79 25.23 19.76
C ILE A 85 -30.27 25.28 19.65
N LYS A 86 -29.64 24.16 19.90
CA LYS A 86 -28.19 24.05 19.70
C LYS A 86 -27.86 23.47 18.34
N ALA A 87 -26.90 24.05 17.66
CA ALA A 87 -26.39 23.54 16.39
C ALA A 87 -24.88 23.36 16.44
N THR A 88 -24.42 22.32 15.77
CA THR A 88 -23.00 22.02 15.59
C THR A 88 -22.74 21.78 14.12
N ILE A 89 -21.70 22.40 13.59
CA ILE A 89 -21.22 22.15 12.24
C ILE A 89 -19.81 21.56 12.36
N GLY A 90 -19.61 20.37 11.81
CA GLY A 90 -18.32 19.69 11.81
C GLY A 90 -17.27 20.42 10.96
N ALA A 91 -16.01 20.11 11.20
CA ALA A 91 -14.92 20.60 10.37
C ALA A 91 -14.96 19.96 8.98
N THR A 92 -14.77 20.77 7.93
CA THR A 92 -14.72 20.31 6.54
C THR A 92 -13.35 20.51 5.90
N GLN A 93 -12.33 20.76 6.69
CA GLN A 93 -10.94 20.82 6.23
C GLN A 93 -10.50 19.47 5.68
N SER A 94 -9.59 19.44 4.71
CA SER A 94 -9.09 18.22 4.09
C SER A 94 -8.49 17.23 5.09
N SER A 95 -7.97 17.72 6.20
CA SER A 95 -7.44 16.88 7.28
C SER A 95 -8.52 16.24 8.16
N LYS A 96 -9.78 16.61 8.02
CA LYS A 96 -10.90 16.18 8.88
C LYS A 96 -11.99 15.40 8.16
N ILE A 97 -11.99 15.43 6.85
CA ILE A 97 -12.97 14.71 6.02
C ILE A 97 -12.29 13.59 5.23
N GLY A 98 -13.07 12.69 4.68
CA GLY A 98 -12.58 11.56 3.90
C GLY A 98 -11.84 10.52 4.71
N LEU A 99 -12.21 10.34 5.98
CA LEU A 99 -11.58 9.35 6.85
C LEU A 99 -11.77 7.96 6.29
N THR A 100 -10.67 7.38 5.82
CA THR A 100 -10.65 6.08 5.18
C THR A 100 -9.61 5.20 5.87
N ARG A 101 -9.99 3.98 6.18
CA ARG A 101 -9.09 2.99 6.77
C ARG A 101 -8.51 2.10 5.68
N PHE A 102 -7.19 1.98 5.66
CA PHE A 102 -6.46 1.07 4.80
C PHE A 102 -5.73 0.04 5.64
N GLU A 103 -5.87 -1.21 5.29
CA GLU A 103 -5.12 -2.31 5.90
C GLU A 103 -4.60 -3.24 4.80
N THR A 104 -3.30 -3.45 4.77
CA THR A 104 -2.67 -4.36 3.82
C THR A 104 -1.95 -5.45 4.59
N GLY A 105 -2.29 -6.69 4.28
CA GLY A 105 -1.68 -7.88 4.87
C GLY A 105 -0.23 -8.07 4.48
N GLY A 106 0.43 -8.98 5.16
CA GLY A 106 1.76 -9.43 4.79
C GLY A 106 1.77 -10.18 3.45
N ARG A 107 2.96 -10.31 2.87
CA ARG A 107 3.15 -11.16 1.70
C ARG A 107 2.87 -12.63 2.04
N ILE A 108 2.10 -13.26 1.20
CA ILE A 108 1.73 -14.67 1.37
C ILE A 108 2.76 -15.55 0.67
N SER A 109 3.39 -16.45 1.42
CA SER A 109 4.47 -17.29 0.94
C SER A 109 4.09 -18.76 0.77
N SER A 110 2.86 -19.14 1.09
CA SER A 110 2.40 -20.51 0.97
C SER A 110 0.94 -20.59 0.55
N SER A 111 0.59 -21.66 -0.14
CA SER A 111 -0.79 -21.95 -0.54
C SER A 111 -1.59 -22.55 0.60
N GLY A 112 -2.88 -22.35 0.59
CA GLY A 112 -3.79 -22.94 1.56
C GLY A 112 -5.21 -22.43 1.41
N GLU A 113 -6.10 -22.96 2.24
CA GLU A 113 -7.49 -22.54 2.29
C GLU A 113 -7.69 -21.49 3.37
N VAL A 114 -8.38 -20.43 3.05
CA VAL A 114 -8.73 -19.36 3.97
C VAL A 114 -10.24 -19.23 4.10
N GLN A 115 -10.70 -19.07 5.34
CA GLN A 115 -12.04 -18.64 5.66
C GLN A 115 -11.94 -17.32 6.41
N PHE A 116 -12.41 -16.26 5.78
CA PHE A 116 -12.28 -14.88 6.24
C PHE A 116 -13.58 -14.44 6.92
N THR A 117 -13.51 -13.75 8.02
CA THR A 117 -14.66 -13.20 8.74
C THR A 117 -14.35 -11.76 9.14
N LEU A 118 -15.27 -10.84 8.84
CA LEU A 118 -15.22 -9.47 9.33
C LEU A 118 -16.02 -9.39 10.62
N LYS A 119 -15.35 -9.08 11.71
CA LYS A 119 -15.97 -8.94 13.02
C LYS A 119 -16.60 -7.56 13.19
N ASN A 120 -17.75 -7.55 13.83
CA ASN A 120 -18.44 -6.32 14.22
C ASN A 120 -18.57 -5.31 13.05
N TYR A 121 -18.84 -5.78 11.86
CA TYR A 121 -18.86 -4.93 10.66
C TYR A 121 -19.90 -3.79 10.76
N ASN A 122 -20.96 -4.00 11.51
CA ASN A 122 -22.01 -3.03 11.81
C ASN A 122 -22.02 -2.60 13.31
N GLY A 123 -20.98 -2.96 14.06
CA GLY A 123 -20.89 -2.74 15.50
C GLY A 123 -21.45 -3.86 16.38
N ILE A 124 -22.12 -4.85 15.80
CA ILE A 124 -22.79 -5.95 16.54
C ILE A 124 -22.49 -7.32 15.90
N ASP A 125 -22.68 -7.45 14.60
CA ASP A 125 -22.64 -8.73 13.90
C ASP A 125 -21.31 -9.00 13.24
N ASP A 126 -21.01 -10.28 13.04
CA ASP A 126 -19.88 -10.76 12.26
C ASP A 126 -20.37 -11.18 10.87
N PHE A 127 -19.54 -10.93 9.85
CA PHE A 127 -19.81 -11.39 8.50
C PHE A 127 -18.80 -12.45 8.08
N LYS A 128 -19.27 -13.67 7.85
CA LYS A 128 -18.46 -14.81 7.44
C LYS A 128 -18.52 -15.00 5.93
N PHE A 129 -17.35 -14.92 5.27
CA PHE A 129 -17.24 -15.18 3.84
C PHE A 129 -17.10 -16.67 3.55
N GLN A 130 -17.35 -17.04 2.29
CA GLN A 130 -17.10 -18.40 1.83
C GLN A 130 -15.59 -18.71 1.86
N LYS A 131 -15.29 -20.00 1.97
CA LYS A 131 -13.91 -20.46 1.89
C LYS A 131 -13.33 -20.22 0.51
N VAL A 132 -12.08 -19.77 0.47
CA VAL A 132 -11.30 -19.50 -0.75
C VAL A 132 -9.96 -20.22 -0.67
N VAL A 133 -9.57 -20.82 -1.77
CA VAL A 133 -8.26 -21.46 -1.90
C VAL A 133 -7.26 -20.46 -2.47
N ILE A 134 -6.15 -20.30 -1.78
CA ILE A 134 -5.02 -19.50 -2.25
C ILE A 134 -4.02 -20.45 -2.89
N SER A 135 -3.89 -20.40 -4.20
CA SER A 135 -2.99 -21.26 -4.96
C SER A 135 -2.60 -20.63 -6.30
N THR A 136 -1.89 -21.38 -7.13
CA THR A 136 -1.50 -20.95 -8.49
C THR A 136 -2.50 -21.40 -9.56
N SER A 137 -3.56 -22.08 -9.18
CA SER A 137 -4.57 -22.60 -10.11
C SER A 137 -5.55 -21.52 -10.57
N VAL A 138 -6.17 -21.73 -11.71
CA VAL A 138 -7.20 -20.84 -12.23
C VAL A 138 -8.38 -20.75 -11.25
N GLY A 139 -8.90 -19.55 -11.04
CA GLY A 139 -10.03 -19.32 -10.14
C GLY A 139 -9.68 -19.35 -8.65
N THR A 140 -8.41 -19.35 -8.30
CA THR A 140 -7.92 -19.34 -6.92
C THR A 140 -7.07 -18.10 -6.66
N GLY A 141 -6.59 -17.96 -5.43
CA GLY A 141 -5.67 -16.89 -5.04
C GLY A 141 -6.39 -15.66 -4.52
N LEU A 142 -5.64 -14.56 -4.36
CA LEU A 142 -6.17 -13.31 -3.83
C LEU A 142 -7.24 -12.68 -4.71
N GLY A 143 -7.21 -12.94 -6.01
CA GLY A 143 -8.27 -12.49 -6.91
C GLY A 143 -9.63 -13.08 -6.53
N ALA A 144 -9.68 -14.36 -6.23
CA ALA A 144 -10.89 -15.03 -5.77
C ALA A 144 -11.33 -14.53 -4.38
N LEU A 145 -10.39 -14.33 -3.47
CA LEU A 145 -10.69 -13.79 -2.14
C LEU A 145 -11.20 -12.35 -2.20
N ALA A 146 -10.57 -11.51 -2.99
CA ALA A 146 -11.00 -10.12 -3.18
C ALA A 146 -12.41 -10.06 -3.80
N GLU A 147 -12.68 -10.90 -4.79
CA GLU A 147 -14.02 -11.01 -5.39
C GLU A 147 -15.06 -11.43 -4.35
N GLU A 148 -14.76 -12.41 -3.52
CA GLU A 148 -15.66 -12.86 -2.45
C GLU A 148 -15.97 -11.74 -1.44
N ILE A 149 -14.96 -10.99 -1.03
CA ILE A 149 -15.12 -9.84 -0.12
C ILE A 149 -15.95 -8.74 -0.79
N ASN A 150 -15.67 -8.45 -2.04
CA ASN A 150 -16.32 -7.36 -2.77
C ASN A 150 -17.78 -7.64 -3.11
N LYS A 151 -18.21 -8.90 -3.18
CA LYS A 151 -19.63 -9.26 -3.35
C LYS A 151 -20.51 -8.67 -2.26
N SER A 152 -20.01 -8.52 -1.07
CA SER A 152 -20.73 -8.03 0.10
C SER A 152 -20.25 -6.66 0.58
N ALA A 153 -19.53 -5.91 -0.27
CA ALA A 153 -18.97 -4.61 0.08
C ALA A 153 -20.06 -3.61 0.49
N ASP A 154 -21.21 -3.63 -0.16
CA ASP A 154 -22.35 -2.76 0.17
C ASP A 154 -22.85 -2.99 1.60
N LYS A 155 -22.81 -4.22 2.07
CA LYS A 155 -23.25 -4.60 3.40
C LYS A 155 -22.19 -4.38 4.46
N THR A 156 -20.95 -4.78 4.18
CA THR A 156 -19.86 -4.74 5.14
C THR A 156 -19.13 -3.39 5.20
N GLY A 157 -19.21 -2.62 4.14
CA GLY A 157 -18.45 -1.37 3.98
C GLY A 157 -16.96 -1.61 3.70
N VAL A 158 -16.52 -2.85 3.50
CA VAL A 158 -15.14 -3.23 3.26
C VAL A 158 -14.97 -3.70 1.83
N ARG A 159 -13.99 -3.12 1.14
CA ARG A 159 -13.58 -3.52 -0.21
C ARG A 159 -12.19 -4.10 -0.16
N ALA A 160 -11.89 -4.99 -1.08
CA ALA A 160 -10.61 -5.67 -1.18
C ALA A 160 -9.99 -5.46 -2.56
N THR A 161 -8.70 -5.24 -2.56
CA THR A 161 -7.83 -5.27 -3.74
C THR A 161 -6.63 -6.14 -3.44
N PHE A 162 -5.86 -6.47 -4.46
CA PHE A 162 -4.69 -7.31 -4.29
C PHE A 162 -3.55 -6.85 -5.18
N THR A 163 -2.33 -7.25 -4.82
CA THR A 163 -1.14 -7.12 -5.64
C THR A 163 -0.38 -8.42 -5.58
N VAL A 164 -0.23 -9.09 -6.72
CA VAL A 164 0.57 -10.30 -6.85
C VAL A 164 1.66 -10.01 -7.87
N GLU A 165 2.81 -9.62 -7.37
CA GLU A 165 3.98 -9.25 -8.18
C GLU A 165 5.24 -9.85 -7.58
N THR A 166 6.06 -10.41 -8.44
CA THR A 166 7.41 -10.85 -8.10
C THR A 166 8.39 -10.03 -8.90
N ARG A 167 9.26 -9.31 -8.20
CA ARG A 167 10.21 -8.37 -8.82
C ARG A 167 11.63 -8.82 -8.56
N GLY A 168 12.47 -8.74 -9.58
CA GLY A 168 13.91 -8.89 -9.43
C GLY A 168 14.51 -7.76 -8.60
N MET A 169 15.57 -8.05 -7.85
CA MET A 169 16.17 -7.11 -6.91
C MET A 169 17.13 -6.13 -7.58
N ALA A 170 17.56 -6.43 -8.78
CA ALA A 170 18.44 -5.58 -9.57
C ALA A 170 18.06 -5.68 -11.06
N ALA A 171 18.60 -4.77 -11.85
CA ALA A 171 18.45 -4.81 -13.31
C ALA A 171 18.92 -6.16 -13.87
N VAL A 172 18.17 -6.69 -14.83
CA VAL A 172 18.46 -7.98 -15.44
C VAL A 172 19.85 -7.99 -16.05
N ARG A 173 20.61 -9.02 -15.77
CA ARG A 173 21.89 -9.32 -16.38
C ARG A 173 21.78 -10.56 -17.25
N ALA A 174 22.81 -10.81 -18.06
CA ALA A 174 22.88 -12.04 -18.83
C ALA A 174 22.82 -13.27 -17.94
N GLY A 175 22.06 -14.26 -18.36
CA GLY A 175 21.88 -15.50 -17.62
C GLY A 175 21.19 -16.57 -18.47
N THR A 176 21.03 -17.73 -17.86
CA THR A 176 20.40 -18.88 -18.49
C THR A 176 19.47 -19.57 -17.50
N THR A 177 18.25 -19.87 -17.91
CA THR A 177 17.31 -20.67 -17.10
C THR A 177 17.66 -22.16 -17.21
N SER A 178 17.25 -22.94 -16.21
CA SER A 178 17.42 -24.38 -16.24
C SER A 178 16.44 -25.09 -17.19
N ASN A 179 16.71 -26.33 -17.54
CA ASN A 179 15.81 -27.13 -18.38
C ASN A 179 14.45 -27.39 -17.71
N ASP A 180 14.41 -27.42 -16.39
CA ASP A 180 13.22 -27.63 -15.57
C ASP A 180 12.55 -26.31 -15.13
N PHE A 181 13.02 -25.18 -15.66
CA PHE A 181 12.41 -23.88 -15.37
C PHE A 181 10.93 -23.89 -15.74
N ALA A 182 10.09 -23.65 -14.76
CA ALA A 182 8.64 -23.62 -14.90
C ALA A 182 8.02 -22.51 -14.08
N ILE A 183 6.90 -22.00 -14.53
CA ILE A 183 6.05 -21.07 -13.76
C ILE A 183 4.67 -21.70 -13.62
N ASN A 184 4.19 -21.78 -12.38
CA ASN A 184 2.88 -22.34 -12.05
C ASN A 184 2.66 -23.76 -12.65
N GLY A 185 3.69 -24.57 -12.64
CA GLY A 185 3.65 -25.93 -13.17
C GLY A 185 3.77 -26.05 -14.68
N VAL A 186 3.87 -24.95 -15.41
CA VAL A 186 4.06 -24.96 -16.87
C VAL A 186 5.55 -24.81 -17.17
N THR A 187 6.13 -25.84 -17.77
CA THR A 187 7.55 -25.86 -18.11
C THR A 187 7.85 -24.93 -19.26
N ILE A 188 8.79 -24.00 -19.05
CA ILE A 188 9.29 -23.08 -20.07
C ILE A 188 10.59 -23.61 -20.66
N GLY A 189 11.44 -24.22 -19.83
CA GLY A 189 12.71 -24.80 -20.21
C GLY A 189 13.85 -23.79 -20.26
N GLN A 190 14.92 -24.15 -20.95
CA GLN A 190 16.14 -23.36 -21.00
C GLN A 190 15.96 -22.14 -21.91
N VAL A 191 16.29 -20.96 -21.37
CA VAL A 191 16.28 -19.69 -22.08
C VAL A 191 17.58 -18.95 -21.78
N ASP A 192 18.30 -18.55 -22.83
CA ASP A 192 19.47 -17.68 -22.73
C ASP A 192 19.04 -16.23 -22.91
N TYR A 193 19.27 -15.39 -21.92
CA TYR A 193 18.93 -13.98 -21.96
C TYR A 193 20.15 -13.09 -21.72
N LYS A 194 20.12 -11.89 -22.26
CA LYS A 194 21.19 -10.91 -22.23
C LYS A 194 20.95 -9.84 -21.16
N ASP A 195 21.92 -8.96 -20.98
CA ASP A 195 21.78 -7.80 -20.08
C ASP A 195 20.52 -7.00 -20.44
N GLY A 196 19.74 -6.66 -19.41
CA GLY A 196 18.48 -5.94 -19.60
C GLY A 196 17.41 -6.69 -20.40
N ASP A 197 17.57 -8.01 -20.57
CA ASP A 197 16.79 -8.82 -21.50
C ASP A 197 16.77 -8.21 -22.92
N GLY A 198 17.94 -7.73 -23.36
CA GLY A 198 18.08 -6.97 -24.62
C GLY A 198 17.68 -7.75 -25.87
N ASN A 199 17.71 -9.09 -25.82
CA ASN A 199 17.18 -9.96 -26.88
C ASN A 199 15.69 -10.29 -26.70
N GLY A 200 15.05 -9.83 -25.63
CA GLY A 200 13.65 -10.12 -25.30
C GLY A 200 13.34 -11.57 -25.00
N ALA A 201 14.34 -12.42 -24.86
CA ALA A 201 14.15 -13.86 -24.79
C ALA A 201 13.44 -14.32 -23.53
N LEU A 202 13.81 -13.78 -22.36
CA LEU A 202 13.23 -14.16 -21.09
C LEU A 202 11.76 -13.73 -20.98
N VAL A 203 11.49 -12.47 -21.25
CA VAL A 203 10.12 -11.91 -21.22
C VAL A 203 9.22 -12.62 -22.24
N ALA A 204 9.70 -12.83 -23.46
CA ALA A 204 8.95 -13.52 -24.51
C ALA A 204 8.64 -14.98 -24.13
N ALA A 205 9.61 -15.69 -23.56
CA ALA A 205 9.42 -17.09 -23.13
C ALA A 205 8.38 -17.21 -22.03
N ILE A 206 8.41 -16.34 -21.03
CA ILE A 206 7.43 -16.34 -19.94
C ILE A 206 6.04 -15.95 -20.48
N ASN A 207 5.96 -14.92 -21.32
CA ASN A 207 4.69 -14.45 -21.87
C ASN A 207 4.07 -15.41 -22.89
N SER A 208 4.87 -16.31 -23.49
CA SER A 208 4.34 -17.32 -24.41
C SER A 208 3.37 -18.29 -23.76
N VAL A 209 3.47 -18.47 -22.45
CA VAL A 209 2.60 -19.35 -21.64
C VAL A 209 1.71 -18.59 -20.65
N LYS A 210 1.61 -17.28 -20.77
CA LYS A 210 0.88 -16.42 -19.83
C LYS A 210 -0.60 -16.79 -19.70
N ASP A 211 -1.23 -17.23 -20.78
CA ASP A 211 -2.65 -17.60 -20.77
C ASP A 211 -2.91 -18.83 -19.89
N THR A 212 -1.93 -19.71 -19.77
CA THR A 212 -2.02 -20.91 -18.93
C THR A 212 -1.53 -20.64 -17.52
N THR A 213 -0.45 -19.89 -17.36
CA THR A 213 0.16 -19.59 -16.06
C THR A 213 -0.56 -18.49 -15.30
N GLY A 214 -1.18 -17.55 -16.01
CA GLY A 214 -1.70 -16.31 -15.46
C GLY A 214 -0.63 -15.29 -15.10
N VAL A 215 0.63 -15.54 -15.45
CA VAL A 215 1.78 -14.69 -15.12
C VAL A 215 2.29 -13.99 -16.37
N GLU A 216 2.35 -12.67 -16.29
CA GLU A 216 2.90 -11.79 -17.33
C GLU A 216 4.25 -11.27 -16.87
N ALA A 217 5.22 -11.29 -17.78
CA ALA A 217 6.55 -10.76 -17.54
C ALA A 217 6.74 -9.42 -18.26
N SER A 218 7.47 -8.53 -17.61
CA SER A 218 7.91 -7.26 -18.19
C SER A 218 9.22 -6.81 -17.52
N ILE A 219 9.87 -5.85 -18.15
CA ILE A 219 11.02 -5.15 -17.57
C ILE A 219 10.55 -3.77 -17.15
N ASP A 220 10.77 -3.41 -15.89
CA ASP A 220 10.36 -2.12 -15.36
C ASP A 220 11.32 -0.97 -15.75
N ALA A 221 10.98 0.24 -15.36
CA ALA A 221 11.79 1.43 -15.63
C ALA A 221 13.21 1.37 -15.04
N ASN A 222 13.43 0.53 -14.03
CA ASN A 222 14.73 0.32 -13.39
C ASN A 222 15.50 -0.86 -14.03
N GLY A 223 14.98 -1.47 -15.07
CA GLY A 223 15.55 -2.64 -15.71
C GLY A 223 15.33 -3.95 -14.98
N GLN A 224 14.52 -3.96 -13.92
CA GLN A 224 14.23 -5.16 -13.13
C GLN A 224 13.16 -6.01 -13.80
N LEU A 225 13.28 -7.33 -13.68
CA LEU A 225 12.23 -8.25 -14.12
C LEU A 225 11.03 -8.12 -13.18
N LEU A 226 9.86 -7.94 -13.75
CA LEU A 226 8.59 -7.89 -13.05
C LEU A 226 7.67 -9.00 -13.56
N LEU A 227 7.27 -9.90 -12.66
CA LEU A 227 6.25 -10.91 -12.91
C LEU A 227 4.97 -10.49 -12.22
N THR A 228 3.88 -10.41 -12.96
CA THR A 228 2.59 -9.93 -12.46
C THR A 228 1.51 -10.96 -12.71
N SER A 229 0.70 -11.24 -11.70
CA SER A 229 -0.53 -12.03 -11.84
C SER A 229 -1.74 -11.10 -11.74
N ARG A 230 -2.33 -10.77 -12.87
CA ARG A 230 -3.49 -9.87 -12.92
C ARG A 230 -4.76 -10.50 -12.38
N GLU A 231 -4.90 -11.82 -12.51
CA GLU A 231 -6.03 -12.58 -11.97
C GLU A 231 -5.94 -12.81 -10.46
N GLY A 232 -4.79 -12.55 -9.85
CA GLY A 232 -4.56 -12.73 -8.42
C GLY A 232 -4.16 -14.12 -7.99
N ARG A 233 -4.00 -15.08 -8.92
CA ARG A 233 -3.41 -16.38 -8.57
C ARG A 233 -1.94 -16.22 -8.22
N GLY A 234 -1.39 -17.18 -7.47
CA GLY A 234 0.01 -17.14 -7.06
C GLY A 234 0.99 -17.22 -8.22
N ILE A 235 2.21 -16.81 -7.94
CA ILE A 235 3.35 -16.93 -8.83
C ILE A 235 4.36 -17.89 -8.18
N LYS A 236 4.51 -19.07 -8.75
CA LYS A 236 5.47 -20.07 -8.28
C LYS A 236 6.48 -20.38 -9.37
N ILE A 237 7.76 -20.19 -9.05
CA ILE A 237 8.88 -20.47 -9.93
C ILE A 237 9.50 -21.78 -9.49
N ASP A 238 9.54 -22.75 -10.37
CA ASP A 238 10.24 -24.01 -10.20
C ASP A 238 11.47 -24.05 -11.11
N GLY A 239 12.47 -24.78 -10.69
CA GLY A 239 13.76 -24.79 -11.36
C GLY A 239 14.55 -23.51 -11.11
N ASP A 240 15.43 -23.16 -12.00
CA ASP A 240 16.29 -21.99 -11.89
C ASP A 240 15.96 -20.97 -13.01
N ILE A 241 15.54 -19.79 -12.61
CA ILE A 241 15.32 -18.67 -13.55
C ILE A 241 16.63 -18.02 -14.00
N GLY A 242 17.75 -18.40 -13.40
CA GLY A 242 19.06 -17.82 -13.68
C GLY A 242 19.40 -16.64 -12.76
N GLY A 243 20.66 -16.55 -12.38
CA GLY A 243 21.14 -15.49 -11.49
C GLY A 243 20.98 -14.07 -12.05
N GLY A 244 20.90 -13.92 -13.36
CA GLY A 244 20.74 -12.63 -14.04
C GLY A 244 19.37 -11.98 -13.84
N ALA A 245 18.35 -12.73 -13.47
CA ALA A 245 17.03 -12.20 -13.16
C ALA A 245 16.92 -11.62 -11.74
N PHE A 246 17.85 -11.93 -10.86
CA PHE A 246 17.90 -11.47 -9.46
C PHE A 246 16.63 -11.74 -8.65
N ILE A 247 15.94 -12.83 -8.93
CA ILE A 247 14.82 -13.26 -8.11
C ILE A 247 15.35 -13.94 -6.84
N ASN A 248 15.00 -13.38 -5.70
CA ASN A 248 15.39 -13.97 -4.43
C ASN A 248 14.72 -15.32 -4.22
N THR A 249 15.44 -16.27 -3.62
CA THR A 249 14.93 -17.62 -3.35
C THR A 249 13.64 -17.58 -2.51
N ASN A 250 13.53 -16.63 -1.58
CA ASN A 250 12.32 -16.46 -0.76
C ASN A 250 11.12 -15.97 -1.56
N MET A 251 11.32 -15.46 -2.75
CA MET A 251 10.27 -14.93 -3.63
C MET A 251 9.85 -15.91 -4.73
N LYS A 252 10.42 -17.10 -4.78
CA LYS A 252 10.05 -18.12 -5.77
C LYS A 252 8.60 -18.57 -5.64
N GLU A 253 8.05 -18.49 -4.45
CA GLU A 253 6.64 -18.78 -4.19
C GLU A 253 6.00 -17.55 -3.57
N ASN A 254 5.10 -16.91 -4.30
CA ASN A 254 4.51 -15.64 -3.93
C ASN A 254 3.03 -15.60 -4.32
N TYR A 255 2.17 -15.45 -3.33
CA TYR A 255 0.72 -15.34 -3.54
C TYR A 255 0.21 -13.91 -3.37
N GLY A 256 1.12 -12.97 -3.16
CA GLY A 256 0.83 -11.55 -3.11
C GLY A 256 0.40 -11.02 -1.76
N ARG A 257 -0.23 -9.85 -1.82
CA ARG A 257 -0.73 -9.13 -0.65
C ARG A 257 -2.17 -8.70 -0.89
N LEU A 258 -3.00 -8.85 0.14
CA LEU A 258 -4.38 -8.39 0.16
C LEU A 258 -4.46 -7.02 0.82
N SER A 259 -5.17 -6.09 0.19
CA SER A 259 -5.43 -4.75 0.73
C SER A 259 -6.92 -4.58 0.99
N LEU A 260 -7.27 -4.11 2.18
CA LEU A 260 -8.64 -3.84 2.59
C LEU A 260 -8.85 -2.34 2.79
N VAL A 261 -10.01 -1.86 2.39
CA VAL A 261 -10.39 -0.44 2.50
C VAL A 261 -11.77 -0.35 3.16
N LYS A 262 -11.88 0.53 4.16
CA LYS A 262 -13.15 0.82 4.81
C LYS A 262 -13.38 2.33 4.87
N ASN A 263 -14.55 2.76 4.44
CA ASN A 263 -14.84 4.18 4.21
C ASN A 263 -15.34 4.95 5.45
N ASP A 264 -15.25 4.38 6.63
CA ASP A 264 -15.65 5.04 7.89
C ASP A 264 -14.48 5.39 8.80
N GLY A 265 -13.25 5.08 8.38
CA GLY A 265 -12.04 5.30 9.16
C GLY A 265 -11.87 4.39 10.38
N LYS A 266 -12.80 3.49 10.63
CA LYS A 266 -12.75 2.56 11.76
C LYS A 266 -11.90 1.35 11.43
N ASP A 267 -11.36 0.70 12.47
CA ASP A 267 -10.55 -0.51 12.32
C ASP A 267 -11.32 -1.63 11.62
N ILE A 268 -10.60 -2.36 10.80
CA ILE A 268 -11.11 -3.56 10.13
C ILE A 268 -10.68 -4.76 10.97
N LEU A 269 -11.65 -5.38 11.64
CA LEU A 269 -11.40 -6.53 12.51
C LEU A 269 -11.59 -7.81 11.72
N VAL A 270 -10.51 -8.56 11.56
CA VAL A 270 -10.47 -9.79 10.78
C VAL A 270 -10.31 -10.99 11.69
N SER A 271 -11.07 -12.03 11.43
CA SER A 271 -10.92 -13.33 12.08
C SER A 271 -11.18 -14.46 11.08
N GLY A 272 -11.03 -15.69 11.51
CA GLY A 272 -11.30 -16.86 10.67
C GLY A 272 -10.21 -17.92 10.80
N THR A 273 -10.16 -18.80 9.82
CA THR A 273 -9.19 -19.90 9.75
C THR A 273 -8.29 -19.74 8.51
N GLY A 274 -7.03 -20.17 8.63
CA GLY A 274 -6.09 -20.04 7.52
C GLY A 274 -5.73 -18.61 7.16
N LEU A 275 -5.83 -17.67 8.11
CA LEU A 275 -5.58 -16.25 7.86
C LEU A 275 -4.16 -15.94 7.41
N SER A 276 -3.19 -16.78 7.74
CA SER A 276 -1.82 -16.65 7.24
C SER A 276 -1.75 -16.76 5.71
N PHE A 277 -2.65 -17.52 5.09
CA PHE A 277 -2.77 -17.63 3.63
C PHE A 277 -3.44 -16.42 2.98
N ALA A 278 -3.96 -15.50 3.77
CA ALA A 278 -4.45 -14.21 3.33
C ALA A 278 -3.55 -13.04 3.77
N GLY A 279 -2.47 -13.31 4.50
CA GLY A 279 -1.57 -12.29 5.01
C GLY A 279 -2.06 -11.60 6.29
N PHE A 280 -3.11 -12.12 6.93
CA PHE A 280 -3.73 -11.57 8.13
C PHE A 280 -3.61 -12.50 9.36
N GLY A 281 -2.70 -13.46 9.32
CA GLY A 281 -2.44 -14.34 10.45
C GLY A 281 -1.77 -13.62 11.64
N ALA A 282 -1.72 -14.29 12.78
CA ALA A 282 -1.16 -13.72 14.02
C ALA A 282 0.31 -13.27 13.88
N ASN A 283 1.07 -13.90 13.02
CA ASN A 283 2.47 -13.57 12.76
C ASN A 283 2.68 -12.78 11.46
N SER A 284 1.61 -12.33 10.84
CA SER A 284 1.68 -11.55 9.60
C SER A 284 1.96 -10.08 9.90
N PHE A 285 2.78 -9.45 9.06
CA PHE A 285 3.03 -8.02 9.16
C PHE A 285 1.91 -7.26 8.45
N ILE A 286 0.93 -6.82 9.19
CA ILE A 286 -0.19 -6.04 8.68
C ILE A 286 0.17 -4.56 8.78
N SER A 287 0.08 -3.84 7.67
CA SER A 287 0.25 -2.39 7.65
C SER A 287 -1.11 -1.73 7.70
N GLN A 288 -1.29 -0.78 8.61
CA GLN A 288 -2.56 -0.14 8.89
C GLN A 288 -2.40 1.38 8.89
N ALA A 289 -3.34 2.08 8.29
CA ALA A 289 -3.41 3.53 8.35
C ALA A 289 -4.85 4.01 8.24
N SER A 290 -5.20 5.01 9.04
CA SER A 290 -6.40 5.81 8.84
C SER A 290 -5.97 7.15 8.26
N VAL A 291 -6.50 7.49 7.11
CA VAL A 291 -6.11 8.67 6.35
C VAL A 291 -7.29 9.59 6.15
N SER A 292 -7.01 10.85 5.85
CA SER A 292 -8.00 11.85 5.47
C SER A 292 -7.80 12.26 4.01
N LEU A 293 -8.64 13.15 3.50
CA LEU A 293 -8.50 13.69 2.16
C LEU A 293 -7.13 14.36 1.93
N ARG A 294 -6.51 14.89 2.98
CA ARG A 294 -5.18 15.50 2.92
C ARG A 294 -4.12 14.58 2.29
N GLU A 295 -4.23 13.27 2.49
CA GLU A 295 -3.26 12.30 1.94
C GLU A 295 -3.34 12.19 0.41
N SER A 296 -4.37 12.76 -0.21
CA SER A 296 -4.51 12.84 -1.67
C SER A 296 -3.55 13.86 -2.31
N LYS A 297 -2.80 14.62 -1.54
CA LYS A 297 -1.79 15.58 -2.04
C LYS A 297 -0.59 14.93 -2.73
N GLY A 298 -0.46 13.62 -2.65
CA GLY A 298 0.58 12.90 -3.36
C GLY A 298 1.88 12.71 -2.61
N GLN A 299 2.13 13.42 -1.53
CA GLN A 299 3.25 13.18 -0.62
C GLN A 299 2.74 12.45 0.60
N ILE A 300 3.05 11.18 0.69
CA ILE A 300 2.60 10.31 1.77
C ILE A 300 3.78 9.65 2.46
N ASP A 301 3.61 9.39 3.73
CA ASP A 301 4.55 8.61 4.50
C ASP A 301 4.66 7.17 3.97
N ALA A 302 5.83 6.58 4.02
CA ALA A 302 6.07 5.22 3.56
C ALA A 302 5.18 4.18 4.29
N ASN A 303 4.82 4.43 5.55
CA ASN A 303 3.90 3.56 6.29
C ASN A 303 2.48 3.62 5.72
N ILE A 304 2.04 4.81 5.35
CA ILE A 304 0.74 5.03 4.72
C ILE A 304 0.72 4.38 3.33
N ALA A 305 1.78 4.56 2.56
CA ALA A 305 1.93 3.93 1.24
C ALA A 305 1.88 2.40 1.34
N ASP A 306 2.53 1.81 2.33
CA ASP A 306 2.48 0.37 2.56
C ASP A 306 1.08 -0.10 2.99
N ALA A 307 0.41 0.63 3.86
CA ALA A 307 -0.97 0.34 4.25
C ALA A 307 -1.96 0.45 3.09
N MET A 308 -1.71 1.33 2.14
CA MET A 308 -2.50 1.46 0.91
C MET A 308 -2.19 0.35 -0.13
N GLY A 309 -1.20 -0.49 0.13
CA GLY A 309 -0.84 -1.60 -0.74
C GLY A 309 0.01 -1.23 -1.95
N PHE A 310 0.78 -0.15 -1.89
CA PHE A 310 1.65 0.25 -3.00
C PHE A 310 2.85 -0.68 -3.20
N GLY A 311 3.30 -1.36 -2.16
CA GLY A 311 4.40 -2.30 -2.23
C GLY A 311 3.95 -3.74 -2.50
N SER A 312 4.69 -4.45 -3.31
CA SER A 312 4.48 -5.88 -3.54
C SER A 312 5.00 -6.75 -2.39
N VAL A 313 5.81 -6.18 -1.53
CA VAL A 313 6.29 -6.80 -0.29
C VAL A 313 6.03 -5.85 0.87
N ASN A 314 5.72 -6.41 2.01
CA ASN A 314 5.50 -5.61 3.19
C ASN A 314 6.83 -5.05 3.74
N LYS A 315 6.76 -3.87 4.30
CA LYS A 315 7.87 -3.32 5.06
C LYS A 315 8.22 -4.24 6.22
N GLY A 316 9.47 -4.33 6.58
CA GLY A 316 9.92 -5.26 7.62
C GLY A 316 10.31 -6.64 7.11
N VAL A 317 10.06 -6.96 5.85
CA VAL A 317 10.54 -8.17 5.22
C VAL A 317 11.80 -7.89 4.44
N VAL A 318 12.82 -8.68 4.69
CA VAL A 318 14.04 -8.60 3.93
C VAL A 318 14.01 -9.60 2.81
N ILE A 319 14.22 -9.11 1.62
CA ILE A 319 14.19 -9.91 0.40
C ILE A 319 15.60 -10.21 -0.10
N GLY A 320 16.59 -9.56 0.45
CA GLY A 320 17.96 -9.72 -0.05
C GLY A 320 19.04 -9.76 1.01
N GLY A 321 20.21 -10.11 0.60
CA GLY A 321 21.37 -10.21 1.49
C GLY A 321 21.95 -8.86 1.92
N PHE A 322 22.56 -8.84 3.10
CA PHE A 322 23.10 -7.64 3.72
C PHE A 322 24.59 -7.39 3.47
N SER A 323 25.12 -7.81 2.38
CA SER A 323 26.55 -7.64 2.13
C SER A 323 27.05 -6.18 2.17
N SER A 324 26.15 -5.23 2.01
CA SER A 324 26.51 -3.80 1.99
C SER A 324 26.15 -3.03 3.25
N VAL A 325 25.54 -3.65 4.24
CA VAL A 325 25.12 -2.93 5.46
C VAL A 325 26.34 -2.41 6.25
N SER A 326 27.43 -3.13 6.23
CA SER A 326 28.68 -2.69 6.88
C SER A 326 29.19 -1.36 6.34
N ALA A 327 28.99 -1.08 5.07
CA ALA A 327 29.41 0.19 4.46
C ALA A 327 28.57 1.36 4.96
N TYR A 328 27.31 1.16 5.22
CA TYR A 328 26.42 2.20 5.75
C TYR A 328 26.58 2.42 7.25
N MET A 329 26.94 1.36 7.96
CA MET A 329 27.07 1.39 9.42
C MET A 329 28.48 1.76 9.89
N SER A 330 29.47 1.64 9.05
CA SER A 330 30.88 1.96 9.41
C SER A 330 31.06 3.42 9.79
N SER A 331 30.25 4.32 9.27
CA SER A 331 30.29 5.73 9.63
C SER A 331 29.57 6.06 10.95
N ALA A 332 28.89 5.13 11.51
CA ALA A 332 28.06 5.34 12.70
C ALA A 332 28.82 5.28 14.02
N GLY A 333 30.15 5.13 13.96
CA GLY A 333 31.03 5.17 15.12
C GLY A 333 31.07 3.85 15.90
N SER A 334 31.53 3.94 17.17
CA SER A 334 31.89 2.77 17.96
C SER A 334 30.74 1.87 18.43
N GLY A 335 29.53 2.15 18.02
CA GLY A 335 28.38 1.31 18.37
C GLY A 335 28.08 0.19 17.40
N PHE A 336 28.83 0.08 16.32
CA PHE A 336 28.65 -0.97 15.32
C PHE A 336 29.70 -2.07 15.54
N SER A 337 29.26 -3.29 15.50
CA SER A 337 30.17 -4.43 15.48
C SER A 337 29.71 -5.48 14.49
N ALA A 338 30.65 -6.09 13.81
CA ALA A 338 30.42 -7.20 12.92
C ALA A 338 31.07 -8.44 13.51
N GLY A 339 30.30 -9.46 13.71
CA GLY A 339 30.74 -10.74 14.22
C GLY A 339 29.97 -11.86 13.54
N SER A 340 29.40 -12.76 14.31
CA SER A 340 28.43 -13.72 13.79
C SER A 340 27.11 -13.09 13.37
N GLY A 341 26.99 -11.79 13.45
CA GLY A 341 25.90 -10.94 13.02
C GLY A 341 26.33 -9.49 13.11
N TYR A 342 25.47 -8.58 12.73
CA TYR A 342 25.70 -7.16 12.87
C TYR A 342 24.93 -6.64 14.08
N SER A 343 25.62 -5.93 14.96
CA SER A 343 24.97 -5.28 16.09
C SER A 343 25.27 -3.79 16.13
N ILE A 344 24.31 -3.03 16.53
CA ILE A 344 24.43 -1.58 16.72
C ILE A 344 24.33 -1.30 18.21
N GLY A 345 25.33 -0.64 18.74
CA GLY A 345 25.39 -0.35 20.16
C GLY A 345 24.26 0.56 20.65
N SER A 346 23.89 0.42 21.90
CA SER A 346 22.72 1.03 22.50
C SER A 346 22.77 2.54 22.72
N SER A 347 23.92 3.18 22.53
CA SER A 347 24.12 4.58 22.93
C SER A 347 24.17 5.60 21.80
N LYS A 348 23.91 5.20 20.57
CA LYS A 348 24.01 6.11 19.42
C LYS A 348 22.82 6.01 18.49
N GLY A 349 22.37 7.15 18.00
CA GLY A 349 21.42 7.24 16.92
C GLY A 349 22.08 7.03 15.58
N TYR A 350 21.57 6.12 14.77
CA TYR A 350 22.09 5.87 13.44
C TYR A 350 21.03 6.13 12.39
N SER A 351 21.47 6.68 11.28
CA SER A 351 20.67 6.73 10.08
C SER A 351 21.21 5.69 9.10
N ALA A 352 20.42 4.67 8.84
CA ALA A 352 20.75 3.66 7.86
C ALA A 352 19.81 3.77 6.68
N ILE A 353 20.36 4.04 5.52
CA ILE A 353 19.62 4.00 4.27
C ILE A 353 19.82 2.62 3.67
N LEU A 354 18.78 1.85 3.62
CA LEU A 354 18.82 0.53 3.03
C LEU A 354 18.48 0.63 1.55
N THR A 355 19.42 0.20 0.74
CA THR A 355 19.26 0.18 -0.71
C THR A 355 18.92 -1.21 -1.22
N ALA A 356 18.88 -1.37 -2.50
CA ALA A 356 18.26 -2.48 -3.23
C ALA A 356 18.58 -3.90 -2.75
N ASN A 357 19.67 -4.13 -2.04
CA ASN A 357 20.01 -5.49 -1.58
C ASN A 357 19.55 -5.78 -0.15
N ALA A 358 19.03 -4.77 0.52
CA ALA A 358 18.52 -4.92 1.87
C ALA A 358 17.19 -4.25 1.95
N THR A 359 16.21 -5.03 1.74
CA THR A 359 14.93 -4.49 1.85
C THR A 359 14.43 -4.61 3.21
N PHE A 360 14.69 -3.71 4.03
CA PHE A 360 14.34 -3.77 5.29
C PHE A 360 13.73 -2.65 5.79
N ILE A 361 12.75 -2.84 6.53
CA ILE A 361 12.15 -1.85 7.05
C ILE A 361 11.49 -2.02 8.32
N SER A 362 11.78 -1.37 9.24
CA SER A 362 11.21 -1.32 10.41
C SER A 362 10.16 -0.49 10.60
N THR A 363 9.41 -0.59 11.44
CA THR A 363 8.66 -0.04 11.85
C THR A 363 8.09 0.24 12.93
N ALA A 364 8.34 0.71 13.81
CA ALA A 364 7.44 1.22 14.81
C ALA A 364 7.32 2.69 14.60
N SER A 365 6.16 3.16 14.84
CA SER A 365 5.77 4.53 14.95
C SER A 365 6.90 5.52 15.00
N ALA A 366 7.18 6.21 14.02
CA ALA A 366 8.09 7.34 13.89
C ALA A 366 9.59 7.08 13.74
N ALA A 367 10.05 5.89 13.97
CA ALA A 367 11.43 5.55 13.67
C ALA A 367 11.47 4.24 12.95
N SER A 368 12.02 4.25 11.78
CA SER A 368 12.29 3.03 11.08
C SER A 368 13.38 2.29 11.80
N ARG A 369 13.18 1.05 12.08
CA ARG A 369 14.18 0.17 12.68
C ARG A 369 14.68 -0.81 11.66
N VAL A 370 15.91 -1.20 11.82
CA VAL A 370 16.51 -2.27 11.04
C VAL A 370 16.26 -3.58 11.74
N TYR A 371 15.70 -4.54 11.03
CA TYR A 371 15.47 -5.86 11.58
C TYR A 371 16.52 -6.85 11.13
N ASN A 372 16.62 -7.84 11.90
CA ASN A 372 17.40 -9.00 11.55
C ASN A 372 16.82 -9.71 10.36
N VAL A 373 17.67 -9.98 9.46
CA VAL A 373 17.28 -10.46 8.20
C VAL A 373 18.02 -11.60 7.69
N SER A 374 18.98 -12.03 8.35
CA SER A 374 19.68 -13.18 7.89
C SER A 374 19.27 -14.42 8.64
N SER A 375 19.35 -15.50 7.98
CA SER A 375 19.31 -16.79 8.61
C SER A 375 20.47 -16.95 9.57
N GLY A 376 20.20 -17.18 10.79
CA GLY A 376 21.23 -17.45 11.79
C GLY A 376 21.55 -16.28 12.66
N SER A 377 22.77 -15.85 12.68
CA SER A 377 23.31 -14.86 13.57
C SER A 377 23.00 -13.43 13.21
N GLY A 378 22.07 -13.16 12.55
CA GLY A 378 21.45 -11.98 12.11
C GLY A 378 21.91 -10.61 12.51
N PHE A 379 21.21 -9.67 12.08
CA PHE A 379 21.41 -8.27 12.37
C PHE A 379 20.58 -7.90 13.60
N SER A 380 21.19 -7.38 14.64
CA SER A 380 20.49 -6.97 15.84
C SER A 380 20.66 -5.48 16.13
N VAL A 381 19.63 -4.89 16.65
CA VAL A 381 19.60 -3.49 17.00
C VAL A 381 19.40 -3.37 18.50
N GLY A 382 20.24 -2.62 19.16
CA GLY A 382 20.12 -2.38 20.60
C GLY A 382 18.84 -1.64 20.95
N SER A 383 18.32 -1.90 22.13
CA SER A 383 16.98 -1.46 22.56
C SER A 383 16.75 0.04 22.68
N ASN A 384 17.83 0.83 22.75
CA ASN A 384 17.74 2.27 22.94
C ASN A 384 18.13 3.09 21.69
N LEU A 385 18.11 2.47 20.55
CA LEU A 385 18.48 3.16 19.33
C LEU A 385 17.26 3.74 18.64
N SER A 386 17.24 5.03 18.46
CA SER A 386 16.42 5.62 17.42
C SER A 386 17.10 5.33 16.08
N GLN A 387 16.56 4.39 15.37
CA GLN A 387 17.15 3.91 14.16
C GLN A 387 16.47 4.51 12.99
N PHE A 388 17.24 5.06 12.16
CA PHE A 388 16.73 5.61 10.92
C PHE A 388 17.08 4.65 9.77
N ALA A 389 16.30 3.64 9.62
CA ALA A 389 16.22 3.01 8.31
C ALA A 389 14.99 3.59 7.63
N THR A 390 15.18 4.55 6.78
CA THR A 390 14.09 5.14 6.04
C THR A 390 13.75 4.22 4.87
N MET A 391 12.51 3.78 4.82
CA MET A 391 12.01 3.17 3.63
C MET A 391 11.91 4.22 2.55
N LYS A 392 12.68 4.08 1.51
CA LYS A 392 12.45 4.90 0.33
C LYS A 392 11.16 4.43 -0.34
N THR A 393 10.32 5.35 -0.71
CA THR A 393 9.12 5.07 -1.51
C THR A 393 9.44 4.29 -2.79
N SER A 394 10.65 4.44 -3.32
CA SER A 394 11.15 3.63 -4.44
C SER A 394 11.19 2.12 -4.14
N VAL A 395 11.33 1.70 -2.90
CA VAL A 395 11.26 0.28 -2.50
C VAL A 395 9.82 -0.23 -2.59
N LEU A 396 8.85 0.63 -2.43
CA LEU A 396 7.44 0.33 -2.65
C LEU A 396 7.03 0.40 -4.13
N GLY A 397 7.96 0.72 -5.01
CA GLY A 397 7.65 0.98 -6.41
C GLY A 397 7.04 2.36 -6.68
N VAL A 398 7.08 3.24 -5.68
CA VAL A 398 6.55 4.59 -5.76
C VAL A 398 7.67 5.56 -5.43
N LYS A 399 7.92 6.51 -6.28
CA LYS A 399 8.81 7.64 -5.95
C LYS A 399 8.01 8.69 -5.21
N ASP A 400 8.67 9.52 -4.37
CA ASP A 400 7.99 10.59 -3.64
C ASP A 400 7.25 11.55 -4.58
N GLU A 401 7.86 11.84 -5.73
CA GLU A 401 7.25 12.68 -6.76
C GLU A 401 6.13 11.99 -7.54
N THR A 402 5.96 10.69 -7.36
CA THR A 402 4.95 9.89 -8.08
C THR A 402 3.88 9.28 -7.18
N ALA A 403 3.76 9.77 -5.95
CA ALA A 403 2.69 9.36 -5.05
C ALA A 403 1.33 9.98 -5.46
N GLY A 404 0.28 9.58 -4.81
CA GLY A 404 -1.08 10.03 -5.14
C GLY A 404 -1.57 9.42 -6.46
N VAL A 405 -2.18 10.24 -7.31
CA VAL A 405 -2.75 9.77 -8.60
C VAL A 405 -1.71 9.49 -9.68
N THR A 406 -0.44 9.68 -9.40
CA THR A 406 0.64 9.40 -10.36
C THR A 406 0.87 7.90 -10.57
N THR A 407 0.29 7.06 -9.72
CA THR A 407 0.22 5.61 -9.88
C THR A 407 -1.23 5.14 -9.97
N LEU A 408 -1.46 3.99 -10.59
CA LEU A 408 -2.81 3.40 -10.67
C LEU A 408 -3.38 3.14 -9.27
N LYS A 409 -2.61 2.53 -8.39
CA LYS A 409 -3.05 2.26 -7.01
C LYS A 409 -3.32 3.53 -6.22
N GLY A 410 -2.49 4.54 -6.39
CA GLY A 410 -2.70 5.85 -5.79
C GLY A 410 -3.97 6.52 -6.31
N ALA A 411 -4.24 6.46 -7.59
CA ALA A 411 -5.46 6.99 -8.18
C ALA A 411 -6.71 6.30 -7.62
N MET A 412 -6.68 4.98 -7.50
CA MET A 412 -7.78 4.22 -6.87
C MET A 412 -7.97 4.60 -5.40
N ALA A 413 -6.89 4.76 -4.65
CA ALA A 413 -6.95 5.19 -3.25
C ALA A 413 -7.54 6.60 -3.11
N VAL A 414 -7.16 7.54 -3.97
CA VAL A 414 -7.71 8.92 -3.98
C VAL A 414 -9.19 8.90 -4.33
N MET A 415 -9.63 8.06 -5.26
CA MET A 415 -11.06 7.89 -5.54
C MET A 415 -11.84 7.45 -4.30
N ASP A 416 -11.33 6.47 -3.57
CA ASP A 416 -11.95 5.96 -2.33
C ASP A 416 -12.02 7.04 -1.25
N ILE A 417 -10.94 7.79 -1.06
CA ILE A 417 -10.88 8.87 -0.08
C ILE A 417 -11.83 10.00 -0.45
N ALA A 418 -11.87 10.40 -1.71
CA ALA A 418 -12.76 11.46 -2.19
C ALA A 418 -14.23 11.07 -2.08
N GLU A 419 -14.55 9.80 -2.32
CA GLU A 419 -15.92 9.29 -2.16
C GLU A 419 -16.36 9.30 -0.69
N THR A 420 -15.44 9.01 0.23
CA THR A 420 -15.70 9.06 1.66
C THR A 420 -15.89 10.50 2.17
N ALA A 421 -15.18 11.45 1.58
CA ALA A 421 -15.23 12.86 1.98
C ALA A 421 -16.57 13.50 1.64
#